data_82d98202ba5080c0ec801c399344d1e5
#
_entry.id   82d98202ba5080c0ec801c399344d1e5
#
_cell.length_a   1.000
_cell.length_b   1.000
_cell.length_c   1.000
_cell.angle_alpha   90.00
_cell.angle_beta   90.00
_cell.angle_gamma   90.00
#
_symmetry.space_group_name_H-M   'P 1'
#
loop_
_entity.id
_entity.type
_entity.pdbx_description
1 polymer ?
#
loop_
_entity_poly.entity_id
_entity_poly.type
_entity_poly.pdbx_seq_one_letter_code
_entity_poly.pdbx_strand_id
1 'polypeptide(L)'
;MQEWIIAMLVISVLLILRDMAKTILTGRMSKKEEIFPIGEDHPQKEKVERYAAAFQKLADTFYGMPYKKEYLSSGQIEHILTDANDRLCSNCYHREICWGSQAETMYQGGEALVRALEKDDEGEIEKLRMQWGSVCGKSLQYLEEVREQFRQEKQNLIWMNRMIESRLAVAQQLTETAAIMETVANDLYDISAAEPEFQEELKKNLRRKHVILKAAWVMDKVEGRRQIFLTLRARSGQCVSVTEVAQMLSELCESNMTSVQGSRCIVNGEFHTIHFVEDVSYQMLYGVSRLTRENEKVSGDNYICRQEDGGKFVMCLSDGMGSGMDACRESEIVVELLEQFLDSGFSQETAARMVNSALVLKGREGMFSTVDICAVDLYTGICEFLKAGAASTFIKRDHWVEAISSESLAAGMVQRIDFDT
;
A
#
# COMPACT_ATOMS: atom_id res chain seq x y z
N MET A 1 5.72 -27.04 -0.78
CA MET A 1 6.09 -26.58 -2.15
C MET A 1 5.56 -25.21 -2.49
N GLN A 2 4.33 -24.86 -2.09
CA GLN A 2 3.73 -23.55 -2.41
C GLN A 2 4.41 -22.36 -1.68
N GLU A 3 4.79 -22.50 -0.43
CA GLU A 3 5.51 -21.44 0.31
C GLU A 3 6.85 -21.08 -0.33
N TRP A 4 7.53 -22.04 -0.95
CA TRP A 4 8.78 -21.78 -1.68
C TRP A 4 8.57 -21.02 -3.00
N ILE A 5 7.42 -21.19 -3.65
CA ILE A 5 7.08 -20.47 -4.90
C ILE A 5 6.73 -19.01 -4.58
N ILE A 6 5.98 -18.77 -3.52
CA ILE A 6 5.64 -17.41 -3.06
C ILE A 6 6.90 -16.69 -2.58
N ALA A 7 7.75 -17.35 -1.79
CA ALA A 7 9.03 -16.78 -1.36
C ALA A 7 9.96 -16.46 -2.55
N MET A 8 9.99 -17.31 -3.57
CA MET A 8 10.78 -17.07 -4.80
C MET A 8 10.23 -15.91 -5.62
N LEU A 9 8.90 -15.74 -5.70
CA LEU A 9 8.28 -14.60 -6.38
C LEU A 9 8.54 -13.29 -5.64
N VAL A 10 8.38 -13.27 -4.33
CA VAL A 10 8.70 -12.09 -3.51
C VAL A 10 10.19 -11.74 -3.59
N ILE A 11 11.08 -12.73 -3.53
CA ILE A 11 12.53 -12.53 -3.68
C ILE A 11 12.88 -12.01 -5.08
N SER A 12 12.25 -12.52 -6.16
CA SER A 12 12.52 -12.02 -7.51
C SER A 12 12.01 -10.60 -7.73
N VAL A 13 10.87 -10.22 -7.17
CA VAL A 13 10.37 -8.82 -7.20
C VAL A 13 11.30 -7.91 -6.40
N LEU A 14 11.73 -8.30 -5.21
CA LEU A 14 12.70 -7.55 -4.41
C LEU A 14 14.08 -7.44 -5.07
N LEU A 15 14.53 -8.46 -5.78
CA LEU A 15 15.79 -8.43 -6.54
C LEU A 15 15.69 -7.52 -7.75
N ILE A 16 14.56 -7.50 -8.45
CA ILE A 16 14.30 -6.58 -9.57
C ILE A 16 14.24 -5.14 -9.07
N LEU A 17 13.53 -4.88 -7.99
CA LEU A 17 13.48 -3.56 -7.35
C LEU A 17 14.85 -3.11 -6.83
N ARG A 18 15.63 -4.02 -6.24
CA ARG A 18 17.02 -3.74 -5.81
C ARG A 18 17.96 -3.46 -6.98
N ASP A 19 17.83 -4.19 -8.08
CA ASP A 19 18.67 -3.95 -9.26
C ASP A 19 18.24 -2.69 -10.02
N MET A 20 16.94 -2.35 -10.04
CA MET A 20 16.45 -1.06 -10.52
C MET A 20 16.95 0.10 -9.63
N ALA A 21 16.83 -0.02 -8.31
CA ALA A 21 17.37 0.97 -7.37
C ALA A 21 18.91 1.08 -7.47
N LYS A 22 19.64 -0.03 -7.65
CA LYS A 22 21.07 0.00 -7.93
C LYS A 22 21.39 0.67 -9.26
N THR A 23 20.63 0.40 -10.31
CA THR A 23 20.82 1.02 -11.63
C THR A 23 20.56 2.52 -11.57
N ILE A 24 19.57 2.97 -10.79
CA ILE A 24 19.27 4.38 -10.52
C ILE A 24 20.38 5.00 -9.64
N LEU A 25 20.84 4.32 -8.59
CA LEU A 25 21.89 4.80 -7.69
C LEU A 25 23.30 4.72 -8.29
N THR A 26 23.64 3.66 -9.05
CA THR A 26 24.95 3.54 -9.72
C THR A 26 25.04 4.36 -11.00
N GLY A 27 23.94 4.60 -11.69
CA GLY A 27 23.87 5.64 -12.74
C GLY A 27 24.19 7.05 -12.21
N ARG A 28 23.99 7.26 -10.89
CA ARG A 28 24.30 8.54 -10.21
C ARG A 28 25.79 8.66 -9.79
N MET A 29 26.57 7.59 -9.79
CA MET A 29 27.95 7.57 -9.27
C MET A 29 29.06 7.29 -10.28
N SER A 30 28.78 7.10 -11.56
CA SER A 30 29.81 6.85 -12.59
C SER A 30 29.82 7.91 -13.68
N LYS A 31 30.72 8.85 -13.47
CA LYS A 31 31.53 9.59 -14.46
C LYS A 31 30.90 10.14 -15.73
N LYS A 32 31.19 11.40 -15.86
CA LYS A 32 31.15 12.32 -17.00
C LYS A 32 29.86 13.10 -17.13
N GLU A 33 30.04 14.37 -16.80
CA GLU A 33 29.24 15.49 -17.24
C GLU A 33 28.94 15.40 -18.74
N GLU A 34 27.89 14.70 -19.11
CA GLU A 34 27.22 14.95 -20.37
C GLU A 34 26.04 15.86 -20.05
N ILE A 35 26.13 17.07 -20.55
CA ILE A 35 25.05 18.01 -20.68
C ILE A 35 23.99 17.26 -21.50
N PHE A 36 22.90 16.82 -20.84
CA PHE A 36 21.79 16.24 -21.56
C PHE A 36 21.15 17.30 -22.46
N PRO A 37 21.13 17.13 -23.78
CA PRO A 37 20.30 17.95 -24.63
C PRO A 37 18.85 17.55 -24.32
N ILE A 38 18.06 18.50 -23.84
CA ILE A 38 16.63 18.35 -23.66
C ILE A 38 16.01 18.39 -25.05
N GLY A 39 15.78 17.22 -25.65
CA GLY A 39 14.85 17.03 -26.75
C GLY A 39 13.49 16.60 -26.17
N GLU A 40 12.42 16.99 -26.81
CA GLU A 40 11.03 16.72 -26.39
C GLU A 40 10.65 15.23 -26.30
N ASP A 41 11.53 14.31 -26.72
CA ASP A 41 11.36 12.86 -26.58
C ASP A 41 12.24 12.32 -25.45
N HIS A 42 11.62 11.93 -24.35
CA HIS A 42 12.29 11.28 -23.23
C HIS A 42 12.11 9.75 -23.27
N PRO A 43 13.02 8.99 -23.93
CA PRO A 43 12.86 7.53 -24.08
C PRO A 43 12.86 6.79 -22.75
N GLN A 44 13.37 7.41 -21.69
CA GLN A 44 13.32 6.85 -20.33
C GLN A 44 11.93 7.01 -19.69
N LYS A 45 11.24 8.13 -19.89
CA LYS A 45 9.86 8.34 -19.46
C LYS A 45 8.95 7.29 -20.08
N GLU A 46 8.95 7.20 -21.41
CA GLU A 46 8.17 6.21 -22.15
C GLU A 46 8.45 4.76 -21.69
N LYS A 47 9.68 4.48 -21.28
CA LYS A 47 10.05 3.17 -20.73
C LYS A 47 9.43 2.92 -19.36
N VAL A 48 9.42 3.92 -18.46
CA VAL A 48 8.80 3.83 -17.14
C VAL A 48 7.28 3.72 -17.26
N GLU A 49 6.66 4.51 -18.14
CA GLU A 49 5.22 4.44 -18.44
C GLU A 49 4.82 3.06 -18.98
N ARG A 50 5.65 2.47 -19.87
CA ARG A 50 5.42 1.09 -20.36
C ARG A 50 5.50 0.06 -19.26
N TYR A 51 6.38 0.23 -18.27
CA TYR A 51 6.43 -0.65 -17.10
C TYR A 51 5.18 -0.47 -16.24
N ALA A 52 4.75 0.75 -15.97
CA ALA A 52 3.51 1.04 -15.27
C ALA A 52 2.31 0.36 -15.95
N ALA A 53 2.17 0.53 -17.26
CA ALA A 53 1.12 -0.12 -18.04
C ALA A 53 1.19 -1.65 -18.00
N ALA A 54 2.40 -2.23 -17.98
CA ALA A 54 2.57 -3.68 -17.85
C ALA A 54 2.14 -4.20 -16.49
N PHE A 55 2.47 -3.50 -15.39
CA PHE A 55 2.02 -3.84 -14.04
C PHE A 55 0.50 -3.70 -13.90
N GLN A 56 -0.07 -2.62 -14.45
CA GLN A 56 -1.53 -2.45 -14.44
C GLN A 56 -2.23 -3.58 -15.19
N LYS A 57 -1.75 -3.95 -16.37
CA LYS A 57 -2.30 -5.06 -17.15
C LYS A 57 -2.21 -6.40 -16.40
N LEU A 58 -1.12 -6.64 -15.66
CA LEU A 58 -0.98 -7.83 -14.84
C LEU A 58 -1.99 -7.82 -13.68
N ALA A 59 -2.18 -6.68 -13.02
CA ALA A 59 -3.19 -6.49 -11.99
C ALA A 59 -4.59 -6.78 -12.52
N ASP A 60 -4.94 -6.21 -13.69
CA ASP A 60 -6.24 -6.42 -14.34
C ASP A 60 -6.47 -7.91 -14.67
N THR A 61 -5.42 -8.62 -15.07
CA THR A 61 -5.49 -10.07 -15.29
C THR A 61 -5.86 -10.81 -14.01
N PHE A 62 -5.30 -10.41 -12.87
CA PHE A 62 -5.62 -11.02 -11.58
C PHE A 62 -7.04 -10.65 -11.10
N TYR A 63 -7.51 -9.43 -11.33
CA TYR A 63 -8.89 -9.04 -11.05
C TYR A 63 -9.91 -9.78 -11.92
N GLY A 64 -9.57 -10.08 -13.17
CA GLY A 64 -10.44 -10.81 -14.10
C GLY A 64 -10.63 -12.30 -13.81
N MET A 65 -9.90 -12.87 -12.86
CA MET A 65 -10.04 -14.28 -12.49
C MET A 65 -11.23 -14.53 -11.53
N PRO A 66 -11.67 -15.81 -11.34
CA PRO A 66 -12.84 -16.14 -10.54
C PRO A 66 -12.82 -15.55 -9.13
N TYR A 67 -14.01 -15.17 -8.66
CA TYR A 67 -14.22 -14.60 -7.33
C TYR A 67 -14.40 -15.66 -6.25
N LYS A 68 -14.32 -15.23 -5.00
CA LYS A 68 -14.58 -16.01 -3.80
C LYS A 68 -15.99 -16.63 -3.84
N LYS A 69 -16.13 -17.86 -3.38
CA LYS A 69 -17.41 -18.56 -3.27
C LYS A 69 -17.73 -18.78 -1.81
N GLU A 70 -18.98 -18.48 -1.44
CA GLU A 70 -19.48 -18.71 -0.07
C GLU A 70 -19.96 -20.14 0.14
N TYR A 71 -20.52 -20.73 -0.93
CA TYR A 71 -21.16 -22.05 -0.90
C TYR A 71 -20.53 -22.98 -1.92
N LEU A 72 -20.67 -24.29 -1.67
CA LEU A 72 -20.30 -25.30 -2.62
C LEU A 72 -21.15 -25.21 -3.89
N SER A 73 -20.51 -25.34 -5.03
CA SER A 73 -21.21 -25.42 -6.32
C SER A 73 -21.93 -26.75 -6.48
N SER A 74 -22.94 -26.83 -7.34
CA SER A 74 -23.64 -28.07 -7.65
C SER A 74 -22.70 -29.19 -8.08
N GLY A 75 -21.65 -28.90 -8.86
CA GLY A 75 -20.64 -29.88 -9.25
C GLY A 75 -19.82 -30.42 -8.07
N GLN A 76 -19.53 -29.61 -7.06
CA GLN A 76 -18.84 -30.05 -5.84
C GLN A 76 -19.75 -30.91 -4.98
N ILE A 77 -21.05 -30.58 -4.90
CA ILE A 77 -22.05 -31.41 -4.22
C ILE A 77 -22.20 -32.78 -4.93
N GLU A 78 -22.28 -32.77 -6.25
CA GLU A 78 -22.32 -33.99 -7.05
C GLU A 78 -21.08 -34.86 -6.81
N HIS A 79 -19.88 -34.25 -6.71
CA HIS A 79 -18.65 -34.98 -6.40
C HIS A 79 -18.70 -35.65 -5.01
N ILE A 80 -19.14 -34.89 -3.98
CA ILE A 80 -19.33 -35.42 -2.62
C ILE A 80 -20.25 -36.66 -2.62
N LEU A 81 -21.38 -36.53 -3.31
CA LEU A 81 -22.37 -37.64 -3.36
C LEU A 81 -21.87 -38.83 -4.17
N THR A 82 -21.15 -38.57 -5.27
CA THR A 82 -20.55 -39.63 -6.10
C THR A 82 -19.49 -40.40 -5.32
N ASP A 83 -18.58 -39.70 -4.64
CA ASP A 83 -17.53 -40.33 -3.83
C ASP A 83 -18.12 -41.18 -2.68
N ALA A 84 -19.12 -40.64 -1.97
CA ALA A 84 -19.81 -41.38 -0.91
C ALA A 84 -20.52 -42.63 -1.46
N ASN A 85 -21.14 -42.49 -2.64
CA ASN A 85 -21.79 -43.60 -3.33
C ASN A 85 -20.78 -44.67 -3.74
N ASP A 86 -19.67 -44.30 -4.35
CA ASP A 86 -18.64 -45.25 -4.80
C ASP A 86 -18.02 -46.02 -3.64
N ARG A 87 -17.83 -45.39 -2.48
CA ARG A 87 -17.27 -46.03 -1.29
C ARG A 87 -18.25 -46.99 -0.58
N LEU A 88 -19.50 -46.58 -0.43
CA LEU A 88 -20.47 -47.34 0.39
C LEU A 88 -21.47 -48.17 -0.40
N CYS A 89 -21.88 -47.67 -1.59
CA CYS A 89 -22.97 -48.29 -2.35
C CYS A 89 -22.48 -49.21 -3.47
N SER A 90 -21.18 -49.21 -3.85
CA SER A 90 -20.64 -50.05 -4.93
C SER A 90 -20.91 -51.52 -4.73
N ASN A 91 -20.84 -52.01 -3.50
CA ASN A 91 -21.07 -53.40 -3.12
C ASN A 91 -22.35 -53.58 -2.29
N CYS A 92 -23.34 -52.68 -2.41
CA CYS A 92 -24.58 -52.74 -1.66
C CYS A 92 -25.66 -53.54 -2.42
N TYR A 93 -26.33 -54.44 -1.75
CA TYR A 93 -27.40 -55.24 -2.33
C TYR A 93 -28.58 -54.41 -2.88
N HIS A 94 -28.83 -53.21 -2.29
CA HIS A 94 -29.91 -52.31 -2.69
C HIS A 94 -29.47 -51.25 -3.72
N ARG A 95 -28.29 -51.35 -4.27
CA ARG A 95 -27.74 -50.34 -5.19
C ARG A 95 -28.63 -50.04 -6.38
N GLU A 96 -29.18 -51.13 -7.03
CA GLU A 96 -30.04 -50.97 -8.22
C GLU A 96 -31.37 -50.28 -7.89
N ILE A 97 -31.87 -50.42 -6.67
CA ILE A 97 -33.09 -49.75 -6.23
C ILE A 97 -32.78 -48.27 -5.94
N CYS A 98 -31.79 -48.02 -5.09
CA CYS A 98 -31.42 -46.65 -4.63
C CYS A 98 -30.93 -45.79 -5.77
N TRP A 99 -29.99 -46.28 -6.57
CA TRP A 99 -29.33 -45.52 -7.63
C TRP A 99 -29.81 -45.89 -9.05
N GLY A 100 -30.80 -46.73 -9.16
CA GLY A 100 -31.50 -47.03 -10.39
C GLY A 100 -32.91 -46.41 -10.38
N SER A 101 -33.91 -47.14 -9.84
CA SER A 101 -35.30 -46.68 -9.88
C SER A 101 -35.61 -45.47 -9.00
N GLN A 102 -34.84 -45.21 -7.93
CA GLN A 102 -35.00 -44.07 -7.00
C GLN A 102 -33.85 -43.08 -7.05
N ALA A 103 -33.04 -43.07 -8.09
CA ALA A 103 -31.82 -42.24 -8.22
C ALA A 103 -32.10 -40.74 -8.02
N GLU A 104 -33.17 -40.24 -8.62
CA GLU A 104 -33.58 -38.83 -8.48
C GLU A 104 -33.88 -38.45 -7.02
N THR A 105 -34.62 -39.28 -6.30
CA THR A 105 -34.95 -39.04 -4.89
C THR A 105 -33.73 -39.13 -4.00
N MET A 106 -32.82 -40.05 -4.27
CA MET A 106 -31.58 -40.21 -3.54
C MET A 106 -30.65 -39.02 -3.77
N TYR A 107 -30.56 -38.51 -5.01
CA TYR A 107 -29.74 -37.34 -5.33
C TYR A 107 -30.28 -36.06 -4.67
N GLN A 108 -31.59 -35.80 -4.81
CA GLN A 108 -32.25 -34.66 -4.17
C GLN A 108 -32.11 -34.68 -2.64
N GLY A 109 -32.28 -35.84 -2.03
CA GLY A 109 -32.06 -36.00 -0.59
C GLY A 109 -30.61 -35.80 -0.18
N GLY A 110 -29.63 -36.23 -1.01
CA GLY A 110 -28.19 -36.00 -0.83
C GLY A 110 -27.83 -34.52 -0.93
N GLU A 111 -28.35 -33.83 -1.93
CA GLU A 111 -28.16 -32.38 -2.06
C GLU A 111 -28.74 -31.63 -0.87
N ALA A 112 -29.97 -31.99 -0.43
CA ALA A 112 -30.57 -31.40 0.75
C ALA A 112 -29.72 -31.61 2.01
N LEU A 113 -29.12 -32.82 2.16
CA LEU A 113 -28.22 -33.13 3.27
C LEU A 113 -26.95 -32.28 3.24
N VAL A 114 -26.30 -32.11 2.09
CA VAL A 114 -25.12 -31.26 1.97
C VAL A 114 -25.47 -29.80 2.27
N ARG A 115 -26.63 -29.32 1.80
CA ARG A 115 -27.10 -27.94 2.10
C ARG A 115 -27.43 -27.75 3.58
N ALA A 116 -27.94 -28.76 4.26
CA ALA A 116 -28.16 -28.73 5.72
C ALA A 116 -26.83 -28.69 6.49
N LEU A 117 -25.82 -29.43 6.02
CA LEU A 117 -24.46 -29.42 6.56
C LEU A 117 -23.79 -28.05 6.35
N GLU A 118 -24.02 -27.37 5.21
CA GLU A 118 -23.52 -26.02 4.98
C GLU A 118 -24.08 -25.01 5.99
N LYS A 119 -25.35 -25.18 6.38
CA LYS A 119 -26.06 -24.28 7.31
C LYS A 119 -25.89 -24.66 8.78
N ASP A 120 -25.22 -25.80 9.05
CA ASP A 120 -25.08 -26.38 10.40
C ASP A 120 -26.45 -26.66 11.07
N ASP A 121 -27.43 -27.06 10.26
CA ASP A 121 -28.80 -27.36 10.70
C ASP A 121 -28.93 -28.82 11.10
N GLU A 122 -28.56 -29.13 12.35
CA GLU A 122 -28.65 -30.50 12.89
C GLU A 122 -30.10 -31.05 12.93
N GLY A 123 -31.11 -30.17 13.02
CA GLY A 123 -32.51 -30.57 13.01
C GLY A 123 -32.94 -31.14 11.65
N GLU A 124 -32.59 -30.46 10.57
CA GLU A 124 -32.86 -30.91 9.21
C GLU A 124 -32.00 -32.13 8.83
N ILE A 125 -30.76 -32.21 9.28
CA ILE A 125 -29.86 -33.36 9.09
C ILE A 125 -30.49 -34.62 9.71
N GLU A 126 -30.99 -34.55 10.94
CA GLU A 126 -31.60 -35.68 11.62
C GLU A 126 -32.92 -36.13 10.96
N LYS A 127 -33.72 -35.19 10.50
CA LYS A 127 -34.94 -35.43 9.75
C LYS A 127 -34.67 -36.16 8.44
N LEU A 128 -33.68 -35.71 7.67
CA LEU A 128 -33.24 -36.38 6.43
C LEU A 128 -32.69 -37.77 6.71
N ARG A 129 -31.93 -37.94 7.80
CA ARG A 129 -31.43 -39.23 8.25
C ARG A 129 -32.57 -40.22 8.53
N MET A 130 -33.61 -39.77 9.23
CA MET A 130 -34.79 -40.63 9.53
C MET A 130 -35.54 -41.02 8.25
N GLN A 131 -35.71 -40.10 7.31
CA GLN A 131 -36.33 -40.37 6.02
C GLN A 131 -35.55 -41.44 5.23
N TRP A 132 -34.23 -41.30 5.19
CA TRP A 132 -33.38 -42.28 4.51
C TRP A 132 -33.30 -43.61 5.23
N GLY A 133 -33.42 -43.64 6.56
CA GLY A 133 -33.41 -44.86 7.34
C GLY A 133 -34.53 -45.87 6.97
N SER A 134 -35.62 -45.37 6.39
CA SER A 134 -36.71 -46.22 5.89
C SER A 134 -36.38 -46.94 4.57
N VAL A 135 -35.40 -46.41 3.79
CA VAL A 135 -35.05 -46.98 2.47
C VAL A 135 -33.64 -47.60 2.49
N CYS A 136 -32.71 -46.97 3.21
CA CYS A 136 -31.31 -47.35 3.24
C CYS A 136 -30.90 -47.97 4.59
N GLY A 137 -30.58 -49.24 4.63
CA GLY A 137 -30.10 -49.94 5.83
C GLY A 137 -28.72 -49.46 6.32
N LYS A 138 -27.99 -48.66 5.51
CA LYS A 138 -26.70 -48.08 5.83
C LYS A 138 -26.78 -46.53 5.98
N SER A 139 -27.96 -46.00 6.26
CA SER A 139 -28.19 -44.53 6.29
C SER A 139 -27.24 -43.77 7.24
N LEU A 140 -26.88 -44.36 8.36
CA LEU A 140 -25.97 -43.79 9.33
C LEU A 140 -24.54 -43.69 8.78
N GLN A 141 -24.05 -44.79 8.18
CA GLN A 141 -22.73 -44.85 7.54
C GLN A 141 -22.65 -43.88 6.35
N TYR A 142 -23.74 -43.78 5.59
CA TYR A 142 -23.81 -42.86 4.45
C TYR A 142 -23.75 -41.39 4.91
N LEU A 143 -24.46 -41.03 5.97
CA LEU A 143 -24.38 -39.70 6.56
C LEU A 143 -22.96 -39.34 7.02
N GLU A 144 -22.29 -40.29 7.70
CA GLU A 144 -20.91 -40.09 8.18
C GLU A 144 -19.94 -39.91 7.01
N GLU A 145 -20.08 -40.69 5.94
CA GLU A 145 -19.23 -40.54 4.75
C GLU A 145 -19.49 -39.24 4.04
N VAL A 146 -20.76 -38.82 3.85
CA VAL A 146 -21.09 -37.52 3.26
C VAL A 146 -20.53 -36.35 4.13
N ARG A 147 -20.62 -36.44 5.46
CA ARG A 147 -20.02 -35.47 6.37
C ARG A 147 -18.51 -35.36 6.20
N GLU A 148 -17.82 -36.48 6.06
CA GLU A 148 -16.36 -36.48 5.87
C GLU A 148 -15.97 -35.90 4.51
N GLN A 149 -16.66 -36.27 3.43
CA GLN A 149 -16.42 -35.68 2.10
C GLN A 149 -16.77 -34.20 2.08
N PHE A 150 -17.87 -33.79 2.72
CA PHE A 150 -18.23 -32.39 2.89
C PHE A 150 -17.14 -31.61 3.63
N ARG A 151 -16.58 -32.14 4.70
CA ARG A 151 -15.49 -31.49 5.46
C ARG A 151 -14.27 -31.28 4.60
N GLN A 152 -13.90 -32.27 3.78
CA GLN A 152 -12.76 -32.16 2.86
C GLN A 152 -13.02 -31.11 1.78
N GLU A 153 -14.19 -31.11 1.15
CA GLU A 153 -14.55 -30.11 0.13
C GLU A 153 -14.69 -28.70 0.71
N LYS A 154 -15.19 -28.54 1.92
CA LYS A 154 -15.24 -27.26 2.64
C LYS A 154 -13.83 -26.74 2.94
N GLN A 155 -12.90 -27.60 3.33
CA GLN A 155 -11.50 -27.22 3.50
C GLN A 155 -10.87 -26.79 2.16
N ASN A 156 -11.13 -27.51 1.08
CA ASN A 156 -10.67 -27.16 -0.26
C ASN A 156 -11.21 -25.77 -0.68
N LEU A 157 -12.49 -25.50 -0.41
CA LEU A 157 -13.12 -24.22 -0.68
C LEU A 157 -12.46 -23.08 0.12
N ILE A 158 -12.19 -23.29 1.41
CA ILE A 158 -11.49 -22.34 2.26
C ILE A 158 -10.09 -22.05 1.71
N TRP A 159 -9.34 -23.08 1.33
CA TRP A 159 -8.02 -22.94 0.72
C TRP A 159 -8.07 -22.16 -0.60
N MET A 160 -9.05 -22.47 -1.45
CA MET A 160 -9.23 -21.77 -2.72
C MET A 160 -9.59 -20.30 -2.51
N ASN A 161 -10.45 -20.00 -1.54
CA ASN A 161 -10.80 -18.62 -1.19
C ASN A 161 -9.58 -17.85 -0.65
N ARG A 162 -8.75 -18.46 0.20
CA ARG A 162 -7.48 -17.84 0.66
C ARG A 162 -6.51 -17.56 -0.48
N MET A 163 -6.42 -18.45 -1.46
CA MET A 163 -5.61 -18.20 -2.67
C MET A 163 -6.15 -17.01 -3.48
N ILE A 164 -7.47 -16.89 -3.60
CA ILE A 164 -8.13 -15.77 -4.27
C ILE A 164 -7.83 -14.47 -3.50
N GLU A 165 -7.92 -14.50 -2.17
CA GLU A 165 -7.59 -13.35 -1.31
C GLU A 165 -6.14 -12.88 -1.50
N SER A 166 -5.19 -13.81 -1.43
CA SER A 166 -3.77 -13.50 -1.66
C SER A 166 -3.52 -12.93 -3.06
N ARG A 167 -4.19 -13.45 -4.08
CA ARG A 167 -4.11 -12.97 -5.45
C ARG A 167 -4.63 -11.53 -5.59
N LEU A 168 -5.78 -11.23 -4.95
CA LEU A 168 -6.35 -9.88 -4.99
C LEU A 168 -5.45 -8.87 -4.28
N ALA A 169 -4.84 -9.25 -3.17
CA ALA A 169 -3.86 -8.41 -2.49
C ALA A 169 -2.63 -8.13 -3.38
N VAL A 170 -2.12 -9.14 -4.11
CA VAL A 170 -1.03 -8.95 -5.08
C VAL A 170 -1.48 -8.06 -6.24
N ALA A 171 -2.70 -8.24 -6.76
CA ALA A 171 -3.25 -7.37 -7.81
C ALA A 171 -3.28 -5.91 -7.36
N GLN A 172 -3.72 -5.64 -6.14
CA GLN A 172 -3.73 -4.30 -5.59
C GLN A 172 -2.31 -3.72 -5.46
N GLN A 173 -1.34 -4.48 -4.95
CA GLN A 173 0.06 -4.04 -4.89
C GLN A 173 0.64 -3.70 -6.27
N LEU A 174 0.29 -4.46 -7.30
CA LEU A 174 0.71 -4.17 -8.68
C LEU A 174 0.09 -2.88 -9.21
N THR A 175 -1.19 -2.63 -8.91
CA THR A 175 -1.88 -1.38 -9.27
C THR A 175 -1.22 -0.18 -8.60
N GLU A 176 -0.96 -0.26 -7.28
CA GLU A 176 -0.28 0.80 -6.54
C GLU A 176 1.15 1.03 -7.07
N THR A 177 1.88 -0.06 -7.40
CA THR A 177 3.21 0.04 -8.01
C THR A 177 3.17 0.74 -9.38
N ALA A 178 2.15 0.47 -10.19
CA ALA A 178 1.94 1.14 -11.47
C ALA A 178 1.71 2.65 -11.29
N ALA A 179 0.84 3.03 -10.36
CA ALA A 179 0.56 4.44 -10.03
C ALA A 179 1.82 5.18 -9.56
N ILE A 180 2.63 4.52 -8.72
CA ILE A 180 3.94 5.03 -8.30
C ILE A 180 4.86 5.30 -9.49
N MET A 181 4.96 4.34 -10.40
CA MET A 181 5.81 4.49 -11.58
C MET A 181 5.36 5.65 -12.47
N GLU A 182 4.05 5.86 -12.62
CA GLU A 182 3.51 7.01 -13.33
C GLU A 182 3.88 8.33 -12.65
N THR A 183 3.73 8.41 -11.33
CA THR A 183 4.10 9.60 -10.55
C THR A 183 5.59 9.90 -10.71
N VAL A 184 6.45 8.88 -10.53
CA VAL A 184 7.91 9.03 -10.72
C VAL A 184 8.26 9.44 -12.16
N ALA A 185 7.57 8.89 -13.18
CA ALA A 185 7.78 9.26 -14.56
C ALA A 185 7.43 10.74 -14.80
N ASN A 186 6.37 11.23 -14.20
CA ASN A 186 5.96 12.62 -14.29
C ASN A 186 6.93 13.53 -13.53
N ASP A 187 7.24 13.23 -12.28
CA ASP A 187 8.14 14.06 -11.44
C ASP A 187 9.56 14.17 -12.00
N LEU A 188 10.08 13.11 -12.64
CA LEU A 188 11.43 13.13 -13.22
C LEU A 188 11.55 14.06 -14.45
N TYR A 189 10.44 14.41 -15.10
CA TYR A 189 10.43 15.12 -16.38
C TYR A 189 9.77 16.50 -16.35
N ASP A 190 9.25 16.90 -15.21
CA ASP A 190 8.79 18.28 -14.98
C ASP A 190 9.95 19.26 -14.74
N ILE A 191 11.21 18.78 -14.77
CA ILE A 191 12.40 19.62 -14.65
C ILE A 191 12.75 20.18 -16.02
N SER A 192 12.51 21.45 -16.20
CA SER A 192 12.93 22.20 -17.39
C SER A 192 14.19 23.05 -17.12
N ALA A 193 14.97 23.33 -18.17
CA ALA A 193 15.98 24.36 -18.04
C ALA A 193 15.29 25.70 -17.79
N ALA A 194 15.81 26.47 -16.84
CA ALA A 194 15.27 27.81 -16.55
C ALA A 194 15.23 28.65 -17.82
N GLU A 195 14.19 29.48 -17.95
CA GLU A 195 14.04 30.38 -19.11
C GLU A 195 15.27 31.23 -19.35
N PRO A 196 15.65 31.51 -20.61
CA PRO A 196 16.87 32.26 -20.92
C PRO A 196 16.95 33.63 -20.23
N GLU A 197 15.83 34.36 -20.16
CA GLU A 197 15.75 35.65 -19.49
C GLU A 197 16.03 35.54 -17.99
N PHE A 198 15.39 34.58 -17.32
CA PHE A 198 15.64 34.30 -15.91
C PHE A 198 17.08 33.85 -15.66
N GLN A 199 17.67 33.01 -16.53
CA GLN A 199 19.07 32.61 -16.40
C GLN A 199 20.04 33.79 -16.52
N GLU A 200 19.82 34.73 -17.44
CA GLU A 200 20.69 35.86 -17.63
C GLU A 200 20.61 36.85 -16.45
N GLU A 201 19.42 37.09 -15.93
CA GLU A 201 19.22 37.91 -14.75
C GLU A 201 19.86 37.29 -13.51
N LEU A 202 19.65 35.98 -13.31
CA LEU A 202 20.26 35.18 -12.27
C LEU A 202 21.80 35.23 -12.35
N LYS A 203 22.37 35.02 -13.54
CA LYS A 203 23.82 35.13 -13.77
C LYS A 203 24.35 36.52 -13.43
N LYS A 204 23.64 37.60 -13.79
CA LYS A 204 24.02 38.94 -13.50
C LYS A 204 24.06 39.21 -11.98
N ASN A 205 23.05 38.77 -11.25
CA ASN A 205 22.95 38.95 -9.80
C ASN A 205 23.98 38.08 -9.04
N LEU A 206 24.19 36.85 -9.42
CA LEU A 206 25.20 35.95 -8.86
C LEU A 206 26.63 36.45 -9.08
N ARG A 207 26.92 37.01 -10.27
CA ARG A 207 28.25 37.65 -10.55
C ARG A 207 28.58 38.77 -9.62
N ARG A 208 27.59 39.58 -9.19
CA ARG A 208 27.78 40.67 -8.21
C ARG A 208 28.18 40.14 -6.83
N LYS A 209 27.75 38.91 -6.49
CA LYS A 209 28.10 38.21 -5.24
C LYS A 209 29.31 37.26 -5.40
N HIS A 210 30.06 37.39 -6.51
CA HIS A 210 31.23 36.56 -6.81
C HIS A 210 30.92 35.05 -6.94
N VAL A 211 29.69 34.71 -7.31
CA VAL A 211 29.26 33.35 -7.61
C VAL A 211 29.16 33.11 -9.12
N ILE A 212 29.61 31.97 -9.58
CA ILE A 212 29.54 31.53 -10.97
C ILE A 212 28.45 30.46 -11.09
N LEU A 213 27.47 30.72 -11.95
CA LEU A 213 26.42 29.76 -12.32
C LEU A 213 26.89 28.91 -13.50
N LYS A 214 26.82 27.59 -13.35
CA LYS A 214 27.05 26.61 -14.42
C LYS A 214 25.74 26.21 -15.08
N ALA A 215 24.71 25.88 -14.28
CA ALA A 215 23.39 25.44 -14.74
C ALA A 215 22.30 25.89 -13.78
N ALA A 216 21.11 26.15 -14.30
CA ALA A 216 19.90 26.44 -13.54
C ALA A 216 18.75 25.61 -14.13
N TRP A 217 18.06 24.90 -13.27
CA TRP A 217 16.91 24.07 -13.60
C TRP A 217 15.74 24.51 -12.72
N VAL A 218 14.56 24.59 -13.31
CA VAL A 218 13.32 24.93 -12.61
C VAL A 218 12.37 23.74 -12.74
N MET A 219 11.74 23.39 -11.65
CA MET A 219 10.65 22.44 -11.59
C MET A 219 9.43 23.20 -11.06
N ASP A 220 8.42 23.37 -11.89
CA ASP A 220 7.12 23.89 -11.49
C ASP A 220 6.21 22.68 -11.20
N LYS A 221 5.91 22.42 -9.92
CA LYS A 221 4.99 21.35 -9.55
C LYS A 221 3.54 21.73 -9.84
N VAL A 222 2.69 20.72 -10.02
CA VAL A 222 1.24 20.86 -10.28
C VAL A 222 0.53 21.72 -9.21
N GLU A 223 1.07 21.81 -8.00
CA GLU A 223 0.58 22.67 -6.91
C GLU A 223 1.11 24.11 -6.96
N GLY A 224 1.76 24.51 -8.07
CA GLY A 224 2.26 25.88 -8.27
C GLY A 224 3.52 26.23 -7.45
N ARG A 225 4.18 25.26 -6.83
CA ARG A 225 5.37 25.46 -6.00
C ARG A 225 6.62 25.34 -6.84
N ARG A 226 7.39 26.43 -6.91
CA ARG A 226 8.62 26.47 -7.69
C ARG A 226 9.78 25.85 -6.92
N GLN A 227 10.49 24.93 -7.55
CA GLN A 227 11.75 24.38 -7.07
C GLN A 227 12.86 24.74 -8.06
N ILE A 228 14.01 25.18 -7.53
CA ILE A 228 15.12 25.66 -8.35
C ILE A 228 16.39 24.91 -7.97
N PHE A 229 17.02 24.28 -8.95
CA PHE A 229 18.30 23.63 -8.78
C PHE A 229 19.39 24.46 -9.44
N LEU A 230 20.35 24.96 -8.65
CA LEU A 230 21.44 25.77 -9.14
C LEU A 230 22.77 25.06 -8.97
N THR A 231 23.50 24.86 -10.06
CA THR A 231 24.89 24.40 -10.01
C THR A 231 25.81 25.60 -9.94
N LEU A 232 26.38 25.85 -8.75
CA LEU A 232 27.10 27.06 -8.39
C LEU A 232 28.51 26.77 -7.91
N ARG A 233 29.44 27.75 -8.08
CA ARG A 233 30.70 27.82 -7.35
C ARG A 233 31.04 29.29 -7.03
N ALA A 234 31.77 29.53 -5.96
CA ALA A 234 32.36 30.83 -5.69
C ALA A 234 33.63 31.05 -6.53
N ARG A 235 33.99 32.31 -6.77
CA ARG A 235 35.27 32.64 -7.37
C ARG A 235 36.42 32.30 -6.41
N SER A 236 37.59 32.03 -6.98
CA SER A 236 38.78 31.61 -6.21
C SER A 236 39.04 32.55 -5.01
N GLY A 237 39.20 31.91 -3.83
CA GLY A 237 39.49 32.63 -2.59
C GLY A 237 38.28 33.23 -1.88
N GLN A 238 37.04 32.96 -2.36
CA GLN A 238 35.82 33.49 -1.74
C GLN A 238 34.87 32.36 -1.36
N CYS A 239 34.07 32.59 -0.33
CA CYS A 239 32.96 31.76 0.08
C CYS A 239 31.71 32.65 0.22
N VAL A 240 30.57 32.15 -0.24
CA VAL A 240 29.30 32.87 -0.18
C VAL A 240 28.29 31.95 0.58
N SER A 241 27.53 32.57 1.49
CA SER A 241 26.49 31.83 2.19
C SER A 241 25.38 31.41 1.21
N VAL A 242 24.87 30.20 1.36
CA VAL A 242 23.70 29.73 0.59
C VAL A 242 22.48 30.59 0.92
N THR A 243 22.37 31.10 2.14
CA THR A 243 21.31 32.03 2.55
C THR A 243 21.31 33.32 1.74
N GLU A 244 22.51 33.84 1.38
CA GLU A 244 22.59 35.02 0.53
C GLU A 244 22.15 34.77 -0.91
N VAL A 245 22.36 33.53 -1.40
CA VAL A 245 21.85 33.08 -2.71
C VAL A 245 20.33 32.92 -2.64
N ALA A 246 19.80 32.35 -1.55
CA ALA A 246 18.35 32.17 -1.34
C ALA A 246 17.64 33.55 -1.29
N GLN A 247 18.19 34.54 -0.57
CA GLN A 247 17.64 35.91 -0.53
C GLN A 247 17.58 36.55 -1.93
N MET A 248 18.62 36.39 -2.70
CA MET A 248 18.66 36.90 -4.07
C MET A 248 17.65 36.21 -4.97
N LEU A 249 17.45 34.86 -4.79
CA LEU A 249 16.40 34.13 -5.49
C LEU A 249 15.02 34.62 -5.07
N SER A 250 14.83 34.93 -3.78
CA SER A 250 13.55 35.45 -3.28
C SER A 250 13.15 36.75 -3.95
N GLU A 251 14.13 37.65 -4.15
CA GLU A 251 13.91 38.90 -4.87
C GLU A 251 13.59 38.71 -6.35
N LEU A 252 14.20 37.65 -6.98
CA LEU A 252 14.01 37.36 -8.39
C LEU A 252 12.69 36.63 -8.67
N CYS A 253 12.28 35.76 -7.75
CA CYS A 253 11.09 34.94 -7.88
C CYS A 253 9.83 35.59 -7.28
N GLU A 254 9.97 36.76 -6.63
CA GLU A 254 8.90 37.43 -5.88
C GLU A 254 8.23 36.51 -4.80
N SER A 255 8.98 35.52 -4.32
CA SER A 255 8.55 34.57 -3.29
C SER A 255 9.70 34.24 -2.34
N ASN A 256 9.41 33.95 -1.09
CA ASN A 256 10.46 33.58 -0.14
C ASN A 256 11.06 32.23 -0.53
N MET A 257 12.36 32.23 -0.85
CA MET A 257 13.09 31.01 -1.22
C MET A 257 14.08 30.63 -0.11
N THR A 258 14.15 29.31 0.16
CA THR A 258 15.11 28.73 1.11
C THR A 258 15.80 27.52 0.50
N SER A 259 16.95 27.12 1.05
CA SER A 259 17.58 25.87 0.66
C SER A 259 16.99 24.70 1.44
N VAL A 260 16.83 23.54 0.78
CA VAL A 260 16.34 22.32 1.42
C VAL A 260 17.25 21.92 2.59
N GLN A 261 16.66 21.40 3.66
CA GLN A 261 17.39 20.91 4.84
C GLN A 261 18.43 19.85 4.45
N GLY A 262 19.62 19.94 5.05
CA GLY A 262 20.76 19.07 4.67
C GLY A 262 21.59 19.59 3.49
N SER A 263 21.19 20.68 2.83
CA SER A 263 22.00 21.35 1.84
C SER A 263 23.25 21.97 2.46
N ARG A 264 24.29 22.18 1.64
CA ARG A 264 25.50 22.88 2.08
C ARG A 264 25.15 24.31 2.51
N CYS A 265 25.76 24.76 3.58
CA CYS A 265 25.56 26.14 4.05
C CYS A 265 26.40 27.20 3.27
N ILE A 266 27.42 26.75 2.51
CA ILE A 266 28.40 27.63 1.87
C ILE A 266 28.66 27.17 0.43
N VAL A 267 28.66 28.12 -0.50
CA VAL A 267 29.19 27.95 -1.86
C VAL A 267 30.70 28.22 -1.84
N ASN A 268 31.48 27.21 -2.18
CA ASN A 268 32.95 27.25 -2.22
C ASN A 268 33.48 27.29 -3.67
N GLY A 269 34.78 27.08 -3.87
CA GLY A 269 35.43 27.11 -5.19
C GLY A 269 35.12 25.94 -6.11
N GLU A 270 34.38 24.92 -5.66
CA GLU A 270 33.96 23.78 -6.46
C GLU A 270 32.51 23.91 -6.89
N PHE A 271 32.13 23.33 -8.04
CA PHE A 271 30.75 23.30 -8.47
C PHE A 271 29.95 22.33 -7.66
N HIS A 272 28.87 22.79 -7.07
CA HIS A 272 27.87 22.00 -6.37
C HIS A 272 26.47 22.40 -6.81
N THR A 273 25.57 21.45 -6.90
CA THR A 273 24.16 21.71 -7.13
C THR A 273 23.47 21.88 -5.78
N ILE A 274 22.77 22.99 -5.62
CA ILE A 274 22.00 23.33 -4.43
C ILE A 274 20.55 23.42 -4.85
N HIS A 275 19.68 22.81 -4.05
CA HIS A 275 18.24 22.80 -4.24
C HIS A 275 17.60 23.89 -3.37
N PHE A 276 16.84 24.77 -4.03
CA PHE A 276 16.07 25.84 -3.41
C PHE A 276 14.59 25.57 -3.61
N VAL A 277 13.80 25.83 -2.59
CA VAL A 277 12.34 25.69 -2.55
C VAL A 277 11.71 26.94 -1.99
N GLU A 278 10.45 27.17 -2.26
CA GLU A 278 9.71 28.23 -1.58
C GLU A 278 9.67 27.95 -0.07
N ASP A 279 9.83 29.01 0.74
CA ASP A 279 9.76 28.88 2.19
C ASP A 279 8.32 28.70 2.65
N VAL A 280 8.14 27.92 3.70
CA VAL A 280 6.81 27.62 4.24
C VAL A 280 6.22 28.80 5.01
N SER A 281 4.90 28.98 4.94
CA SER A 281 4.18 30.06 5.63
C SER A 281 3.87 29.72 7.09
N TYR A 282 3.83 28.42 7.43
CA TYR A 282 3.46 27.93 8.76
C TYR A 282 4.56 27.03 9.33
N GLN A 283 4.66 27.05 10.64
CA GLN A 283 5.53 26.16 11.40
C GLN A 283 4.70 25.29 12.32
N MET A 284 4.96 23.97 12.33
CA MET A 284 4.29 23.03 13.21
C MET A 284 5.07 22.86 14.51
N LEU A 285 4.37 23.05 15.64
CA LEU A 285 4.86 22.69 16.96
C LEU A 285 4.06 21.48 17.44
N TYR A 286 4.74 20.44 17.87
CA TYR A 286 4.08 19.20 18.33
C TYR A 286 4.67 18.73 19.65
N GLY A 287 3.89 17.92 20.35
CA GLY A 287 4.32 17.22 21.55
C GLY A 287 3.68 15.85 21.62
N VAL A 288 4.39 14.88 22.14
CA VAL A 288 3.94 13.50 22.23
C VAL A 288 3.95 13.06 23.70
N SER A 289 2.88 12.37 24.09
CA SER A 289 2.80 11.68 25.38
C SER A 289 2.33 10.26 25.14
N ARG A 290 2.97 9.30 25.80
CA ARG A 290 2.67 7.87 25.69
C ARG A 290 2.48 7.28 27.08
N LEU A 291 1.41 6.53 27.26
CA LEU A 291 1.11 5.83 28.50
C LEU A 291 0.98 4.33 28.23
N THR A 292 1.44 3.53 29.15
CA THR A 292 1.24 2.07 29.11
C THR A 292 0.03 1.70 29.96
N ARG A 293 -0.65 0.64 29.56
CA ARG A 293 -1.75 0.06 30.35
C ARG A 293 -1.21 -0.51 31.65
N GLU A 294 -2.04 -0.49 32.72
CA GLU A 294 -1.69 -1.17 34.00
C GLU A 294 -1.32 -2.63 33.75
N ASN A 295 -0.21 -3.07 34.33
CA ASN A 295 0.42 -4.39 34.17
C ASN A 295 1.13 -4.68 32.83
N GLU A 296 1.20 -3.73 31.91
CA GLU A 296 1.99 -3.86 30.68
C GLU A 296 3.31 -3.08 30.79
N LYS A 297 4.35 -3.56 30.13
CA LYS A 297 5.66 -2.90 30.09
C LYS A 297 5.81 -1.95 28.90
N VAL A 298 5.00 -2.16 27.87
CA VAL A 298 5.07 -1.44 26.59
C VAL A 298 3.66 -1.09 26.15
N SER A 299 3.47 0.10 25.57
CA SER A 299 2.22 0.49 24.91
C SER A 299 2.13 -0.14 23.53
N GLY A 300 0.92 -0.52 23.10
CA GLY A 300 0.62 -0.98 21.76
C GLY A 300 0.67 0.12 20.68
N ASP A 301 0.73 1.40 21.08
CA ASP A 301 0.73 2.52 20.16
C ASP A 301 2.14 2.83 19.66
N ASN A 302 2.25 3.19 18.38
CA ASN A 302 3.45 3.78 17.79
C ASN A 302 3.08 4.99 16.92
N TYR A 303 4.04 5.88 16.71
CA TYR A 303 3.79 7.14 15.99
C TYR A 303 5.04 7.62 15.27
N ILE A 304 4.84 8.47 14.25
CA ILE A 304 5.85 9.37 13.69
C ILE A 304 5.32 10.79 13.62
N CYS A 305 6.22 11.76 13.74
CA CYS A 305 5.95 13.19 13.54
C CYS A 305 7.16 13.78 12.83
N ARG A 306 6.99 14.25 11.59
CA ARG A 306 8.11 14.74 10.79
C ARG A 306 7.68 15.76 9.74
N GLN A 307 8.61 16.58 9.34
CA GLN A 307 8.46 17.47 8.19
C GLN A 307 9.10 16.82 6.95
N GLU A 308 8.38 16.79 5.84
CA GLU A 308 8.83 16.33 4.54
C GLU A 308 9.44 17.46 3.72
N ASP A 309 10.31 17.10 2.77
CA ASP A 309 11.01 18.06 1.89
C ASP A 309 10.05 18.89 1.02
N GLY A 310 8.81 18.41 0.81
CA GLY A 310 7.76 19.11 0.07
C GLY A 310 7.00 20.18 0.86
N GLY A 311 7.42 20.52 2.10
CA GLY A 311 6.71 21.48 2.95
C GLY A 311 5.42 20.95 3.54
N LYS A 312 5.29 19.63 3.66
CA LYS A 312 4.22 18.96 4.42
C LYS A 312 4.77 18.52 5.78
N PHE A 313 3.96 18.64 6.81
CA PHE A 313 4.24 18.04 8.11
C PHE A 313 3.29 16.85 8.32
N VAL A 314 3.83 15.66 8.52
CA VAL A 314 3.06 14.44 8.64
C VAL A 314 3.15 13.90 10.06
N MET A 315 2.00 13.56 10.61
CA MET A 315 1.84 12.83 11.85
C MET A 315 1.11 11.53 11.54
N CYS A 316 1.69 10.41 11.95
CA CYS A 316 1.01 9.12 11.87
C CYS A 316 0.94 8.51 13.27
N LEU A 317 -0.19 7.92 13.59
CA LEU A 317 -0.43 7.16 14.81
C LEU A 317 -1.01 5.81 14.42
N SER A 318 -0.54 4.76 15.06
CA SER A 318 -1.05 3.40 14.87
C SER A 318 -1.16 2.70 16.22
N ASP A 319 -2.30 2.08 16.47
CA ASP A 319 -2.58 1.24 17.65
C ASP A 319 -2.71 -0.21 17.19
N GLY A 320 -1.82 -1.08 17.68
CA GLY A 320 -1.83 -2.51 17.38
C GLY A 320 -2.92 -3.24 18.16
N MET A 321 -3.53 -4.25 17.55
CA MET A 321 -4.60 -5.02 18.19
C MET A 321 -4.09 -5.78 19.40
N GLY A 322 -4.80 -5.66 20.53
CA GLY A 322 -4.46 -6.37 21.77
C GLY A 322 -3.71 -5.51 22.78
N SER A 323 -2.65 -6.05 23.38
CA SER A 323 -1.82 -5.33 24.37
C SER A 323 -0.40 -5.88 24.43
N GLY A 324 0.51 -5.10 25.00
CA GLY A 324 1.89 -5.50 25.26
C GLY A 324 2.78 -5.56 24.01
N MET A 325 3.74 -6.48 24.01
CA MET A 325 4.80 -6.55 22.98
C MET A 325 4.29 -6.89 21.58
N ASP A 326 3.27 -7.72 21.46
CA ASP A 326 2.75 -8.13 20.16
C ASP A 326 2.02 -6.96 19.48
N ALA A 327 1.14 -6.26 20.20
CA ALA A 327 0.48 -5.06 19.71
C ALA A 327 1.50 -3.96 19.35
N CYS A 328 2.52 -3.76 20.17
CA CYS A 328 3.60 -2.81 19.91
C CYS A 328 4.35 -3.13 18.60
N ARG A 329 4.67 -4.41 18.37
CA ARG A 329 5.36 -4.84 17.15
C ARG A 329 4.50 -4.65 15.89
N GLU A 330 3.19 -4.85 16.01
CA GLU A 330 2.28 -4.67 14.88
C GLU A 330 2.17 -3.20 14.46
N SER A 331 1.92 -2.32 15.42
CA SER A 331 1.85 -0.87 15.17
C SER A 331 3.21 -0.30 14.73
N GLU A 332 4.34 -0.82 15.24
CA GLU A 332 5.69 -0.44 14.82
C GLU A 332 5.92 -0.73 13.33
N ILE A 333 5.55 -1.94 12.88
CA ILE A 333 5.65 -2.30 11.45
C ILE A 333 4.81 -1.37 10.57
N VAL A 334 3.58 -1.04 11.01
CA VAL A 334 2.70 -0.12 10.28
C VAL A 334 3.33 1.25 10.16
N VAL A 335 3.81 1.80 11.26
CA VAL A 335 4.44 3.13 11.31
C VAL A 335 5.71 3.17 10.48
N GLU A 336 6.59 2.16 10.59
CA GLU A 336 7.82 2.06 9.80
C GLU A 336 7.54 1.97 8.29
N LEU A 337 6.54 1.17 7.87
CA LEU A 337 6.16 1.07 6.47
C LEU A 337 5.56 2.39 5.95
N LEU A 338 4.68 3.04 6.74
CA LEU A 338 4.14 4.35 6.39
C LEU A 338 5.26 5.37 6.21
N GLU A 339 6.21 5.40 7.15
CA GLU A 339 7.37 6.29 7.07
C GLU A 339 8.15 6.07 5.78
N GLN A 340 8.50 4.82 5.46
CA GLN A 340 9.27 4.49 4.25
C GLN A 340 8.53 4.87 2.96
N PHE A 341 7.22 4.65 2.90
CA PHE A 341 6.43 5.01 1.71
C PHE A 341 6.28 6.52 1.56
N LEU A 342 5.98 7.23 2.64
CA LEU A 342 5.89 8.69 2.63
C LEU A 342 7.23 9.35 2.30
N ASP A 343 8.36 8.83 2.84
CA ASP A 343 9.72 9.26 2.48
C ASP A 343 10.04 9.07 1.00
N SER A 344 9.47 8.02 0.42
CA SER A 344 9.63 7.75 -1.00
C SER A 344 8.74 8.64 -1.88
N GLY A 345 7.94 9.54 -1.29
CA GLY A 345 7.09 10.50 -1.98
C GLY A 345 5.71 9.97 -2.35
N PHE A 346 5.26 8.85 -1.75
CA PHE A 346 3.92 8.33 -2.01
C PHE A 346 2.86 9.18 -1.33
N SER A 347 1.69 9.27 -1.96
CA SER A 347 0.52 9.88 -1.31
C SER A 347 0.13 9.08 -0.05
N GLN A 348 -0.48 9.77 0.92
CA GLN A 348 -0.96 9.13 2.16
C GLN A 348 -1.88 7.94 1.87
N GLU A 349 -2.79 8.11 0.91
CA GLU A 349 -3.74 7.06 0.52
C GLU A 349 -3.02 5.85 -0.07
N THR A 350 -2.05 6.06 -0.97
CA THR A 350 -1.24 4.98 -1.56
C THR A 350 -0.44 4.25 -0.48
N ALA A 351 0.24 4.99 0.41
CA ALA A 351 1.00 4.43 1.51
C ALA A 351 0.12 3.57 2.43
N ALA A 352 -1.05 4.08 2.83
CA ALA A 352 -1.99 3.36 3.69
C ALA A 352 -2.57 2.11 3.00
N ARG A 353 -2.88 2.16 1.69
CA ARG A 353 -3.31 0.98 0.91
C ARG A 353 -2.23 -0.09 0.82
N MET A 354 -0.98 0.30 0.61
CA MET A 354 0.15 -0.64 0.57
C MET A 354 0.37 -1.31 1.93
N VAL A 355 0.29 -0.55 3.03
CA VAL A 355 0.35 -1.08 4.39
C VAL A 355 -0.79 -2.07 4.64
N ASN A 356 -2.03 -1.72 4.29
CA ASN A 356 -3.17 -2.62 4.41
C ASN A 356 -2.93 -3.93 3.65
N SER A 357 -2.48 -3.85 2.40
CA SER A 357 -2.19 -5.04 1.57
C SER A 357 -1.08 -5.91 2.20
N ALA A 358 -0.05 -5.31 2.79
CA ALA A 358 1.02 -6.02 3.47
C ALA A 358 0.52 -6.77 4.72
N LEU A 359 -0.37 -6.14 5.51
CA LEU A 359 -0.98 -6.77 6.68
C LEU A 359 -1.89 -7.94 6.29
N VAL A 360 -2.74 -7.76 5.27
CA VAL A 360 -3.61 -8.84 4.74
C VAL A 360 -2.80 -10.04 4.27
N LEU A 361 -1.69 -9.81 3.55
CA LEU A 361 -0.81 -10.90 3.06
C LEU A 361 -0.09 -11.65 4.17
N LYS A 362 0.19 -11.00 5.29
CA LYS A 362 0.87 -11.63 6.44
C LYS A 362 0.03 -12.72 7.09
N GLY A 363 -1.31 -12.70 6.92
CA GLY A 363 -2.23 -13.83 7.05
C GLY A 363 -2.25 -14.53 8.41
N ARG A 364 -1.72 -13.94 9.47
CA ARG A 364 -1.89 -14.44 10.83
C ARG A 364 -3.21 -13.92 11.38
N GLU A 365 -4.03 -14.80 11.93
CA GLU A 365 -5.25 -14.42 12.65
C GLU A 365 -4.88 -13.38 13.72
N GLY A 366 -5.44 -12.15 13.59
CA GLY A 366 -5.31 -11.12 14.61
C GLY A 366 -4.28 -10.00 14.37
N MET A 367 -3.64 -9.92 13.23
CA MET A 367 -2.73 -8.80 12.92
C MET A 367 -3.47 -7.64 12.26
N PHE A 368 -4.08 -6.80 13.08
CA PHE A 368 -4.78 -5.61 12.64
C PHE A 368 -4.23 -4.42 13.41
N SER A 369 -4.11 -3.29 12.73
CA SER A 369 -3.68 -2.07 13.39
C SER A 369 -4.45 -0.88 12.83
N THR A 370 -4.66 0.12 13.66
CA THR A 370 -5.28 1.37 13.21
C THR A 370 -4.29 2.16 12.37
N VAL A 371 -4.81 2.98 11.46
CA VAL A 371 -4.04 3.97 10.72
C VAL A 371 -4.69 5.33 10.90
N ASP A 372 -3.95 6.26 11.45
CA ASP A 372 -4.35 7.65 11.63
C ASP A 372 -3.25 8.54 11.09
N ILE A 373 -3.48 9.18 9.95
CA ILE A 373 -2.54 10.07 9.31
C ILE A 373 -3.14 11.46 9.29
N CYS A 374 -2.37 12.44 9.75
CA CYS A 374 -2.66 13.85 9.57
C CYS A 374 -1.49 14.48 8.82
N ALA A 375 -1.74 15.04 7.64
CA ALA A 375 -0.77 15.84 6.92
C ALA A 375 -1.21 17.30 6.91
N VAL A 376 -0.27 18.17 7.23
CA VAL A 376 -0.43 19.61 7.25
C VAL A 376 0.41 20.20 6.13
N ASP A 377 -0.22 20.85 5.19
CA ASP A 377 0.47 21.66 4.19
C ASP A 377 0.95 22.96 4.85
N LEU A 378 2.24 23.11 5.01
CA LEU A 378 2.84 24.25 5.69
C LEU A 378 2.84 25.54 4.85
N TYR A 379 2.45 25.49 3.58
CA TYR A 379 2.26 26.69 2.76
C TYR A 379 0.87 27.28 2.95
N THR A 380 -0.15 26.43 2.99
CA THR A 380 -1.56 26.83 3.01
C THR A 380 -2.20 26.70 4.40
N GLY A 381 -1.64 25.87 5.27
CA GLY A 381 -2.22 25.50 6.57
C GLY A 381 -3.38 24.50 6.45
N ILE A 382 -3.61 23.92 5.27
CA ILE A 382 -4.64 22.88 5.07
C ILE A 382 -4.19 21.61 5.75
N CYS A 383 -5.09 20.98 6.51
CA CYS A 383 -4.89 19.70 7.15
C CYS A 383 -5.73 18.65 6.46
N GLU A 384 -5.09 17.57 6.04
CA GLU A 384 -5.75 16.38 5.48
C GLU A 384 -5.66 15.24 6.50
N PHE A 385 -6.77 14.57 6.74
CA PHE A 385 -6.84 13.43 7.64
C PHE A 385 -7.19 12.18 6.85
N LEU A 386 -6.49 11.08 7.14
CA LEU A 386 -6.79 9.78 6.59
C LEU A 386 -6.82 8.78 7.73
N LYS A 387 -7.97 8.17 7.95
CA LYS A 387 -8.22 7.32 9.10
C LYS A 387 -8.73 5.94 8.69
N ALA A 388 -8.27 4.91 9.42
CA ALA A 388 -8.75 3.53 9.29
C ALA A 388 -8.81 2.88 10.68
N GLY A 389 -10.01 2.69 11.20
CA GLY A 389 -10.27 2.12 12.52
C GLY A 389 -9.69 2.94 13.67
N ALA A 390 -9.30 4.19 13.42
CA ALA A 390 -8.57 5.01 14.35
C ALA A 390 -9.49 5.79 15.30
N ALA A 391 -8.98 6.14 16.47
CA ALA A 391 -9.67 6.99 17.45
C ALA A 391 -9.96 8.38 16.89
N SER A 392 -10.95 9.07 17.44
CA SER A 392 -11.32 10.41 17.01
C SER A 392 -10.19 11.41 17.24
N THR A 393 -9.94 12.25 16.24
CA THR A 393 -9.04 13.40 16.31
C THR A 393 -9.84 14.65 16.67
N PHE A 394 -9.33 15.47 17.58
CA PHE A 394 -10.00 16.68 18.03
C PHE A 394 -9.22 17.91 17.59
N ILE A 395 -9.87 18.78 16.82
CA ILE A 395 -9.31 20.08 16.41
C ILE A 395 -9.91 21.15 17.33
N LYS A 396 -9.07 21.73 18.19
CA LYS A 396 -9.47 22.85 19.03
C LYS A 396 -9.24 24.18 18.33
N ARG A 397 -10.31 24.93 18.16
CA ARG A 397 -10.29 26.32 17.73
C ARG A 397 -10.62 27.24 18.91
N ASP A 398 -10.59 28.55 18.71
CA ASP A 398 -10.75 29.53 19.81
C ASP A 398 -12.01 29.28 20.68
N HIS A 399 -13.14 28.98 20.04
CA HIS A 399 -14.44 28.88 20.71
C HIS A 399 -15.17 27.55 20.53
N TRP A 400 -14.61 26.58 19.78
CA TRP A 400 -15.24 25.32 19.51
C TRP A 400 -14.22 24.18 19.31
N VAL A 401 -14.70 22.96 19.38
CA VAL A 401 -13.91 21.75 19.12
C VAL A 401 -14.62 20.95 18.05
N GLU A 402 -13.89 20.59 17.05
CA GLU A 402 -14.33 19.68 16.00
C GLU A 402 -13.76 18.28 16.25
N ALA A 403 -14.59 17.26 16.05
CA ALA A 403 -14.17 15.88 16.16
C ALA A 403 -14.21 15.22 14.78
N ILE A 404 -13.10 14.64 14.37
CA ILE A 404 -12.95 13.83 13.15
C ILE A 404 -12.88 12.37 13.58
N SER A 405 -13.92 11.61 13.25
CA SER A 405 -14.06 10.20 13.63
C SER A 405 -13.88 9.30 12.42
N SER A 406 -13.44 8.06 12.64
CA SER A 406 -13.37 7.02 11.63
C SER A 406 -14.52 6.04 11.82
N GLU A 407 -15.20 5.69 10.74
CA GLU A 407 -16.21 4.62 10.67
C GLU A 407 -15.67 3.38 9.97
N SER A 408 -14.50 3.49 9.35
CA SER A 408 -13.83 2.41 8.63
C SER A 408 -13.19 1.37 9.56
N LEU A 409 -12.93 0.19 9.02
CA LEU A 409 -12.26 -0.89 9.74
C LEU A 409 -10.75 -0.63 9.83
N ALA A 410 -10.09 -1.25 10.81
CA ALA A 410 -8.63 -1.20 10.95
C ALA A 410 -7.93 -1.86 9.76
N ALA A 411 -6.72 -1.41 9.46
CA ALA A 411 -5.89 -1.97 8.41
C ALA A 411 -5.57 -3.45 8.68
N GLY A 412 -5.59 -4.27 7.65
CA GLY A 412 -5.42 -5.72 7.72
C GLY A 412 -6.72 -6.52 7.89
N MET A 413 -7.83 -5.87 8.26
CA MET A 413 -9.12 -6.57 8.46
C MET A 413 -9.84 -6.88 7.16
N VAL A 414 -9.67 -6.03 6.15
CA VAL A 414 -10.33 -6.15 4.84
C VAL A 414 -9.33 -6.00 3.71
N GLN A 415 -9.61 -6.68 2.60
CA GLN A 415 -8.72 -6.62 1.42
C GLN A 415 -8.68 -5.22 0.80
N ARG A 416 -9.82 -4.59 0.70
CA ARG A 416 -9.94 -3.22 0.20
C ARG A 416 -10.47 -2.35 1.34
N ILE A 417 -9.62 -1.46 1.79
CA ILE A 417 -9.97 -0.53 2.85
C ILE A 417 -10.50 0.75 2.21
N ASP A 418 -11.60 1.25 2.76
CA ASP A 418 -12.10 2.59 2.50
C ASP A 418 -11.63 3.48 3.65
N PHE A 419 -11.02 4.61 3.31
CA PHE A 419 -10.53 5.56 4.29
C PHE A 419 -11.54 6.68 4.47
N ASP A 420 -11.67 7.13 5.72
CA ASP A 420 -12.35 8.37 6.04
C ASP A 420 -11.35 9.52 5.84
N THR A 421 -11.69 10.45 4.96
CA THR A 421 -10.86 11.61 4.58
C THR A 421 -11.54 12.93 4.88
#